data_acecf47351ca3205ccd03dc5dedcb663
#
_entry.id   acecf47351ca3205ccd03dc5dedcb663
#
_cell.length_a   1.000
_cell.length_b   1.000
_cell.length_c   1.000
_cell.angle_alpha   90.00
_cell.angle_beta   90.00
_cell.angle_gamma   90.00
#
_symmetry.space_group_name_H-M   'P 1'
#
loop_
_entity.id
_entity.type
_entity.pdbx_description
1 polymer ?
#
loop_
_entity_poly.entity_id
_entity_poly.type
_entity_poly.pdbx_seq_one_letter_code
_entity_poly.pdbx_strand_id
1 'polypeptide(L)'
;MSNPSKSNWRSRLHEIIYEADTPAGKLFDVVLLVVILASVVIVMLESIKQIDTRYHAVLNIAEWIITILFSLEYIARIMTVKKPWKYVFSFYGIVDLLSTIPKYISLFFAGTHALVALRALRLLRVFRILKLARYLGASEMLTKALKASRPKISVFLFAVLILSVIFGTLMYLIEGEESGFTSIPISVYWCIVTLTTVGFGDIAPVTPLGQLIATFIMIMGYGIIAVPTGIVASEYSSADKESGKDRAAKNGNTAKPSVHLNSQSCHNCLASRHRDNAEFCYKCGYRLHDD
;
A
#
# COMPACT_ATOMS: atom_id res chain seq x y z
N MET A 1 -21.07 -45.07 5.19
CA MET A 1 -20.42 -44.54 6.41
C MET A 1 -19.02 -44.14 5.99
N SER A 2 -18.85 -42.90 5.53
CA SER A 2 -17.55 -42.35 5.13
C SER A 2 -16.83 -41.88 6.38
N ASN A 3 -15.62 -42.40 6.57
CA ASN A 3 -14.70 -42.05 7.65
C ASN A 3 -14.46 -40.51 7.61
N PRO A 4 -14.59 -39.79 8.75
CA PRO A 4 -14.24 -38.38 8.77
C PRO A 4 -12.72 -38.26 8.51
N SER A 5 -12.33 -37.85 7.32
CA SER A 5 -10.95 -37.68 6.93
C SER A 5 -10.29 -36.70 7.91
N LYS A 6 -9.16 -37.12 8.48
CA LYS A 6 -8.31 -36.26 9.34
C LYS A 6 -8.02 -34.99 8.58
N SER A 7 -8.76 -33.92 8.88
CA SER A 7 -8.48 -32.58 8.36
C SER A 7 -7.00 -32.32 8.61
N ASN A 8 -6.20 -32.31 7.54
CA ASN A 8 -4.76 -32.14 7.60
C ASN A 8 -4.52 -30.78 8.32
N TRP A 9 -3.71 -30.76 9.38
CA TRP A 9 -3.40 -29.55 10.14
C TRP A 9 -2.98 -28.38 9.21
N ARG A 10 -2.38 -28.70 8.04
CA ARG A 10 -2.03 -27.72 7.00
C ARG A 10 -3.26 -27.07 6.36
N SER A 11 -4.33 -27.84 6.14
CA SER A 11 -5.59 -27.32 5.62
C SER A 11 -6.26 -26.37 6.61
N ARG A 12 -6.32 -26.73 7.89
CA ARG A 12 -6.84 -25.85 8.95
C ARG A 12 -6.01 -24.56 9.10
N LEU A 13 -4.68 -24.69 9.04
CA LEU A 13 -3.80 -23.51 9.12
C LEU A 13 -3.96 -22.60 7.89
N HIS A 14 -4.17 -23.19 6.71
CA HIS A 14 -4.45 -22.43 5.49
C HIS A 14 -5.77 -21.68 5.60
N GLU A 15 -6.82 -22.32 6.08
CA GLU A 15 -8.14 -21.71 6.33
C GLU A 15 -8.01 -20.50 7.26
N ILE A 16 -7.31 -20.63 8.39
CA ILE A 16 -7.13 -19.54 9.36
C ILE A 16 -6.32 -18.36 8.75
N ILE A 17 -5.29 -18.65 7.94
CA ILE A 17 -4.36 -17.61 7.43
C ILE A 17 -4.86 -16.93 6.17
N TYR A 18 -5.66 -17.63 5.32
CA TYR A 18 -6.04 -17.13 4.01
C TYR A 18 -7.55 -16.93 3.82
N GLU A 19 -8.39 -17.44 4.72
CA GLU A 19 -9.84 -17.34 4.62
C GLU A 19 -10.40 -16.46 5.75
N ALA A 20 -10.76 -15.22 5.40
CA ALA A 20 -11.32 -14.25 6.36
C ALA A 20 -12.80 -14.49 6.70
N ASP A 21 -13.46 -15.51 6.13
CA ASP A 21 -14.89 -15.79 6.36
C ASP A 21 -15.11 -16.55 7.67
N THR A 22 -14.11 -17.28 8.16
CA THR A 22 -14.20 -18.02 9.41
C THR A 22 -13.98 -17.11 10.63
N PRO A 23 -14.61 -17.39 11.79
CA PRO A 23 -14.37 -16.63 13.02
C PRO A 23 -12.88 -16.63 13.43
N ALA A 24 -12.19 -17.76 13.23
CA ALA A 24 -10.77 -17.90 13.54
C ALA A 24 -9.90 -17.07 12.58
N GLY A 25 -10.22 -17.05 11.28
CA GLY A 25 -9.54 -16.22 10.29
C GLY A 25 -9.72 -14.73 10.58
N LYS A 26 -10.94 -14.28 10.89
CA LYS A 26 -11.21 -12.89 11.31
C LYS A 26 -10.41 -12.49 12.54
N LEU A 27 -10.37 -13.35 13.56
CA LEU A 27 -9.58 -13.08 14.76
C LEU A 27 -8.09 -12.98 14.44
N PHE A 28 -7.56 -13.89 13.61
CA PHE A 28 -6.17 -13.88 13.19
C PHE A 28 -5.83 -12.57 12.46
N ASP A 29 -6.68 -12.14 11.52
CA ASP A 29 -6.49 -10.91 10.77
C ASP A 29 -6.52 -9.66 11.67
N VAL A 30 -7.47 -9.58 12.61
CA VAL A 30 -7.57 -8.47 13.57
C VAL A 30 -6.35 -8.44 14.50
N VAL A 31 -5.93 -9.58 15.04
CA VAL A 31 -4.74 -9.68 15.89
C VAL A 31 -3.49 -9.24 15.10
N LEU A 32 -3.33 -9.73 13.88
CA LEU A 32 -2.19 -9.37 13.04
C LEU A 32 -2.20 -7.88 12.68
N LEU A 33 -3.37 -7.30 12.40
CA LEU A 33 -3.54 -5.86 12.17
C LEU A 33 -3.08 -5.05 13.40
N VAL A 34 -3.53 -5.43 14.60
CA VAL A 34 -3.14 -4.76 15.85
C VAL A 34 -1.63 -4.87 16.07
N VAL A 35 -1.03 -6.04 15.83
CA VAL A 35 0.43 -6.25 15.97
C VAL A 35 1.20 -5.40 14.96
N ILE A 36 0.73 -5.25 13.71
CA ILE A 36 1.35 -4.37 12.71
C ILE A 36 1.29 -2.92 13.19
N LEU A 37 0.13 -2.43 13.61
CA LEU A 37 -0.02 -1.06 14.11
C LEU A 37 0.85 -0.82 15.35
N ALA A 38 0.87 -1.73 16.30
CA ALA A 38 1.75 -1.66 17.47
C ALA A 38 3.23 -1.61 17.07
N SER A 39 3.64 -2.38 16.04
CA SER A 39 5.02 -2.36 15.54
C SER A 39 5.41 -1.00 14.95
N VAL A 40 4.48 -0.34 14.25
CA VAL A 40 4.71 1.02 13.71
C VAL A 40 4.86 2.03 14.84
N VAL A 41 3.99 1.96 15.85
CA VAL A 41 4.08 2.84 17.03
C VAL A 41 5.41 2.66 17.77
N ILE A 42 5.88 1.41 17.96
CA ILE A 42 7.17 1.15 18.60
C ILE A 42 8.32 1.76 17.80
N VAL A 43 8.33 1.63 16.47
CA VAL A 43 9.35 2.25 15.62
C VAL A 43 9.31 3.78 15.73
N MET A 44 8.11 4.38 15.81
CA MET A 44 7.96 5.83 16.04
C MET A 44 8.52 6.25 17.40
N LEU A 45 8.21 5.52 18.47
CA LEU A 45 8.72 5.79 19.80
C LEU A 45 10.25 5.63 19.89
N GLU A 46 10.81 4.60 19.23
CA GLU A 46 12.26 4.38 19.15
C GLU A 46 13.01 5.51 18.39
N SER A 47 12.32 6.24 17.50
CA SER A 47 12.90 7.38 16.80
C SER A 47 13.09 8.62 17.68
N ILE A 48 12.37 8.71 18.81
CA ILE A 48 12.45 9.83 19.75
C ILE A 48 13.57 9.56 20.75
N LYS A 49 14.68 10.29 20.63
CA LYS A 49 15.89 10.11 21.48
C LYS A 49 15.61 10.05 22.98
N GLN A 50 14.73 10.91 23.48
CA GLN A 50 14.36 10.98 24.91
C GLN A 50 13.67 9.70 25.39
N ILE A 51 12.82 9.10 24.55
CA ILE A 51 12.08 7.88 24.85
C ILE A 51 13.00 6.67 24.71
N ASP A 52 13.77 6.63 23.63
CA ASP A 52 14.72 5.53 23.38
C ASP A 52 15.75 5.43 24.53
N THR A 53 16.34 6.52 24.99
CA THR A 53 17.31 6.49 26.10
C THR A 53 16.69 6.00 27.41
N ARG A 54 15.43 6.34 27.69
CA ARG A 54 14.75 5.96 28.95
C ARG A 54 14.18 4.56 28.94
N TYR A 55 13.64 4.11 27.79
CA TYR A 55 12.88 2.87 27.68
C TYR A 55 13.49 1.88 26.68
N HIS A 56 14.77 2.03 26.34
CA HIS A 56 15.44 1.22 25.32
C HIS A 56 15.27 -0.29 25.52
N ALA A 57 15.41 -0.77 26.76
CA ALA A 57 15.26 -2.19 27.07
C ALA A 57 13.84 -2.70 26.77
N VAL A 58 12.81 -1.93 27.16
CA VAL A 58 11.40 -2.29 26.96
C VAL A 58 11.05 -2.28 25.46
N LEU A 59 11.47 -1.23 24.75
CA LEU A 59 11.22 -1.10 23.30
C LEU A 59 11.91 -2.25 22.54
N ASN A 60 13.14 -2.56 22.89
CA ASN A 60 13.88 -3.66 22.27
C ASN A 60 13.24 -5.04 22.52
N ILE A 61 12.77 -5.29 23.74
CA ILE A 61 12.03 -6.53 24.06
C ILE A 61 10.71 -6.60 23.26
N ALA A 62 9.93 -5.53 23.23
CA ALA A 62 8.69 -5.46 22.47
C ALA A 62 8.94 -5.68 20.97
N GLU A 63 10.00 -5.10 20.44
CA GLU A 63 10.39 -5.32 19.05
C GLU A 63 10.79 -6.77 18.76
N TRP A 64 11.50 -7.43 19.68
CA TRP A 64 11.82 -8.85 19.56
C TRP A 64 10.57 -9.72 19.55
N ILE A 65 9.62 -9.47 20.46
CA ILE A 65 8.35 -10.20 20.51
C ILE A 65 7.62 -10.08 19.17
N ILE A 66 7.49 -8.86 18.64
CA ILE A 66 6.83 -8.61 17.34
C ILE A 66 7.57 -9.28 16.18
N THR A 67 8.91 -9.21 16.19
CA THR A 67 9.72 -9.84 15.13
C THR A 67 9.56 -11.37 15.14
N ILE A 68 9.52 -11.99 16.31
CA ILE A 68 9.27 -13.43 16.45
C ILE A 68 7.86 -13.77 15.97
N LEU A 69 6.84 -13.00 16.35
CA LEU A 69 5.45 -13.20 15.88
C LEU A 69 5.37 -13.12 14.34
N PHE A 70 5.98 -12.13 13.71
CA PHE A 70 6.02 -12.02 12.25
C PHE A 70 6.84 -13.13 11.59
N SER A 71 7.88 -13.63 12.24
CA SER A 71 8.65 -14.76 11.73
C SER A 71 7.83 -16.05 11.76
N LEU A 72 7.10 -16.30 12.85
CA LEU A 72 6.20 -17.43 12.97
C LEU A 72 5.07 -17.36 11.92
N GLU A 73 4.48 -16.18 11.75
CA GLU A 73 3.46 -15.93 10.73
C GLU A 73 4.01 -16.19 9.31
N TYR A 74 5.20 -15.72 9.00
CA TYR A 74 5.84 -15.93 7.69
C TYR A 74 6.15 -17.41 7.44
N ILE A 75 6.68 -18.11 8.44
CA ILE A 75 6.94 -19.55 8.35
C ILE A 75 5.62 -20.32 8.16
N ALA A 76 4.57 -19.99 8.93
CA ALA A 76 3.26 -20.61 8.82
C ALA A 76 2.68 -20.42 7.40
N ARG A 77 2.83 -19.25 6.81
CA ARG A 77 2.43 -18.97 5.41
C ARG A 77 3.20 -19.81 4.40
N ILE A 78 4.52 -19.92 4.55
CA ILE A 78 5.35 -20.75 3.66
C ILE A 78 4.93 -22.23 3.75
N MET A 79 4.63 -22.72 4.96
CA MET A 79 4.26 -24.14 5.18
C MET A 79 2.88 -24.48 4.65
N THR A 80 1.98 -23.52 4.53
CA THR A 80 0.61 -23.73 4.06
C THR A 80 0.46 -23.66 2.56
N VAL A 81 1.42 -23.07 1.85
CA VAL A 81 1.39 -22.92 0.39
C VAL A 81 2.05 -24.09 -0.30
N LYS A 82 1.44 -24.67 -1.35
CA LYS A 82 1.99 -25.81 -2.11
C LYS A 82 3.25 -25.45 -2.91
N LYS A 83 3.43 -24.17 -3.29
CA LYS A 83 4.61 -23.68 -4.04
C LYS A 83 5.32 -22.59 -3.23
N PRO A 84 6.12 -22.95 -2.21
CA PRO A 84 6.72 -21.98 -1.29
C PRO A 84 7.61 -20.96 -1.99
N TRP A 85 8.41 -21.36 -2.97
CA TRP A 85 9.27 -20.46 -3.73
C TRP A 85 8.48 -19.37 -4.47
N LYS A 86 7.32 -19.70 -5.04
CA LYS A 86 6.47 -18.71 -5.71
C LYS A 86 5.90 -17.69 -4.72
N TYR A 87 5.65 -18.10 -3.48
CA TYR A 87 5.21 -17.19 -2.42
C TYR A 87 6.35 -16.27 -1.96
N VAL A 88 7.54 -16.81 -1.70
CA VAL A 88 8.71 -16.04 -1.25
C VAL A 88 9.06 -14.92 -2.23
N PHE A 89 9.00 -15.18 -3.54
CA PHE A 89 9.24 -14.17 -4.59
C PHE A 89 7.98 -13.36 -4.97
N SER A 90 6.85 -13.54 -4.31
CA SER A 90 5.67 -12.70 -4.50
C SER A 90 5.84 -11.38 -3.76
N PHE A 91 5.09 -10.34 -4.17
CA PHE A 91 5.09 -9.05 -3.49
C PHE A 91 4.86 -9.21 -1.98
N TYR A 92 3.86 -9.99 -1.57
CA TYR A 92 3.55 -10.20 -0.15
C TYR A 92 4.62 -11.01 0.58
N GLY A 93 5.24 -11.99 -0.07
CA GLY A 93 6.34 -12.77 0.49
C GLY A 93 7.59 -11.93 0.73
N ILE A 94 7.91 -11.03 -0.21
CA ILE A 94 9.03 -10.07 -0.07
C ILE A 94 8.75 -9.08 1.06
N VAL A 95 7.53 -8.56 1.18
CA VAL A 95 7.13 -7.66 2.27
C VAL A 95 7.27 -8.35 3.63
N ASP A 96 6.79 -9.61 3.75
CA ASP A 96 6.92 -10.39 4.98
C ASP A 96 8.38 -10.63 5.35
N LEU A 97 9.22 -10.95 4.37
CA LEU A 97 10.66 -11.15 4.56
C LEU A 97 11.36 -9.85 5.00
N LEU A 98 11.14 -8.73 4.30
CA LEU A 98 11.70 -7.42 4.64
C LEU A 98 11.24 -6.92 6.01
N SER A 99 10.09 -7.36 6.47
CA SER A 99 9.56 -7.01 7.80
C SER A 99 10.32 -7.68 8.95
N THR A 100 10.99 -8.81 8.70
CA THR A 100 11.63 -9.65 9.72
C THR A 100 13.15 -9.64 9.64
N ILE A 101 13.74 -9.74 8.46
CA ILE A 101 15.18 -9.83 8.19
C ILE A 101 16.01 -8.75 8.87
N PRO A 102 15.65 -7.44 8.86
CA PRO A 102 16.52 -6.39 9.39
C PRO A 102 16.94 -6.60 10.84
N LYS A 103 16.07 -7.16 11.68
CA LYS A 103 16.38 -7.43 13.09
C LYS A 103 17.38 -8.57 13.25
N TYR A 104 17.26 -9.63 12.44
CA TYR A 104 18.20 -10.75 12.47
C TYR A 104 19.58 -10.36 11.93
N ILE A 105 19.64 -9.58 10.83
CA ILE A 105 20.89 -9.08 10.28
C ILE A 105 21.61 -8.21 11.31
N SER A 106 20.90 -7.40 12.08
CA SER A 106 21.51 -6.56 13.12
C SER A 106 22.25 -7.35 14.21
N LEU A 107 21.91 -8.63 14.43
CA LEU A 107 22.63 -9.50 15.35
C LEU A 107 24.00 -9.94 14.82
N PHE A 108 24.09 -10.18 13.51
CA PHE A 108 25.32 -10.66 12.87
C PHE A 108 26.34 -9.54 12.65
N PHE A 109 25.87 -8.31 12.45
CA PHE A 109 26.71 -7.15 12.14
C PHE A 109 27.00 -6.24 13.35
N ALA A 110 26.96 -6.74 14.56
CA ALA A 110 27.22 -5.98 15.81
C ALA A 110 28.67 -5.46 15.95
N GLY A 111 29.53 -5.57 14.92
CA GLY A 111 30.92 -5.09 14.91
C GLY A 111 31.06 -3.60 14.55
N THR A 112 32.18 -3.00 14.96
CA THR A 112 32.44 -1.55 15.02
C THR A 112 32.39 -0.78 13.69
N HIS A 113 32.51 -1.43 12.54
CA HIS A 113 32.50 -0.76 11.22
C HIS A 113 31.14 -0.68 10.53
N ALA A 114 30.11 -1.29 11.12
CA ALA A 114 28.78 -1.41 10.50
C ALA A 114 27.73 -0.45 11.06
N LEU A 115 28.09 0.54 11.89
CA LEU A 115 27.11 1.42 12.56
C LEU A 115 26.18 2.17 11.59
N VAL A 116 26.69 2.58 10.43
CA VAL A 116 25.88 3.25 9.40
C VAL A 116 24.93 2.26 8.72
N ALA A 117 25.42 1.06 8.40
CA ALA A 117 24.61 -0.01 7.81
C ALA A 117 23.51 -0.49 8.77
N LEU A 118 23.83 -0.62 10.07
CA LEU A 118 22.86 -0.97 11.11
C LEU A 118 21.74 0.10 11.24
N ARG A 119 22.12 1.38 11.07
CA ARG A 119 21.15 2.48 11.08
C ARG A 119 20.23 2.43 9.86
N ALA A 120 20.76 2.12 8.67
CA ALA A 120 20.00 1.92 7.45
C ALA A 120 19.06 0.69 7.55
N LEU A 121 19.54 -0.43 8.11
CA LEU A 121 18.73 -1.62 8.35
C LEU A 121 17.55 -1.34 9.31
N ARG A 122 17.73 -0.43 10.28
CA ARG A 122 16.65 0.01 11.16
C ARG A 122 15.52 0.68 10.38
N LEU A 123 15.84 1.48 9.33
CA LEU A 123 14.84 2.13 8.49
C LEU A 123 14.01 1.13 7.68
N LEU A 124 14.56 -0.05 7.33
CA LEU A 124 13.81 -1.09 6.62
C LEU A 124 12.62 -1.65 7.44
N ARG A 125 12.59 -1.42 8.76
CA ARG A 125 11.46 -1.82 9.60
C ARG A 125 10.15 -1.12 9.22
N VAL A 126 10.22 0.06 8.56
CA VAL A 126 9.04 0.77 8.06
C VAL A 126 8.25 -0.08 7.06
N PHE A 127 8.89 -1.01 6.34
CA PHE A 127 8.20 -1.91 5.41
C PHE A 127 7.16 -2.83 6.08
N ARG A 128 7.18 -2.93 7.43
CA ARG A 128 6.13 -3.64 8.18
C ARG A 128 4.74 -3.06 7.90
N ILE A 129 4.63 -1.76 7.64
CA ILE A 129 3.37 -1.11 7.27
C ILE A 129 2.80 -1.66 5.95
N LEU A 130 3.65 -2.12 5.04
CA LEU A 130 3.19 -2.70 3.76
C LEU A 130 2.46 -4.03 3.95
N LYS A 131 2.58 -4.68 5.12
CA LYS A 131 1.75 -5.84 5.47
C LYS A 131 0.26 -5.49 5.48
N LEU A 132 -0.08 -4.20 5.78
CA LEU A 132 -1.46 -3.70 5.70
C LEU A 132 -2.04 -3.76 4.29
N ALA A 133 -1.20 -3.74 3.24
CA ALA A 133 -1.67 -3.79 1.85
C ALA A 133 -2.52 -5.05 1.56
N ARG A 134 -2.33 -6.11 2.33
CA ARG A 134 -3.13 -7.34 2.23
C ARG A 134 -4.58 -7.14 2.71
N TYR A 135 -4.76 -6.32 3.75
CA TYR A 135 -6.06 -6.02 4.36
C TYR A 135 -6.80 -4.89 3.64
N LEU A 136 -6.05 -4.05 2.94
CA LEU A 136 -6.62 -3.07 2.02
C LEU A 136 -7.12 -3.79 0.77
N GLY A 137 -7.97 -4.80 0.91
CA GLY A 137 -8.64 -5.46 -0.19
C GLY A 137 -9.24 -4.37 -1.09
N ALA A 138 -8.36 -3.81 -1.96
CA ALA A 138 -8.71 -2.71 -2.82
C ALA A 138 -9.98 -3.13 -3.51
N SER A 139 -11.02 -2.37 -3.36
CA SER A 139 -12.22 -2.53 -4.16
C SER A 139 -11.71 -2.70 -5.59
N GLU A 140 -11.96 -3.86 -6.21
CA GLU A 140 -11.51 -4.14 -7.58
C GLU A 140 -11.92 -3.01 -8.51
N MET A 141 -13.03 -2.37 -8.17
CA MET A 141 -13.59 -1.22 -8.83
C MET A 141 -12.66 0.00 -8.76
N LEU A 142 -12.10 0.32 -7.59
CA LEU A 142 -11.12 1.40 -7.45
C LEU A 142 -9.84 1.10 -8.22
N THR A 143 -9.34 -0.13 -8.14
CA THR A 143 -8.14 -0.54 -8.89
C THR A 143 -8.37 -0.49 -10.40
N LYS A 144 -9.54 -0.90 -10.90
CA LYS A 144 -9.92 -0.79 -12.31
C LYS A 144 -10.00 0.68 -12.73
N ALA A 145 -10.69 1.52 -11.96
CA ALA A 145 -10.79 2.96 -12.22
C ALA A 145 -9.42 3.64 -12.27
N LEU A 146 -8.53 3.37 -11.30
CA LEU A 146 -7.18 3.91 -11.29
C LEU A 146 -6.34 3.43 -12.49
N LYS A 147 -6.46 2.16 -12.88
CA LYS A 147 -5.76 1.65 -14.07
C LYS A 147 -6.28 2.30 -15.36
N ALA A 148 -7.59 2.48 -15.49
CA ALA A 148 -8.21 3.16 -16.64
C ALA A 148 -7.82 4.64 -16.70
N SER A 149 -7.67 5.28 -15.54
CA SER A 149 -7.30 6.70 -15.43
C SER A 149 -5.82 6.98 -15.72
N ARG A 150 -4.92 5.98 -15.58
CA ARG A 150 -3.45 6.16 -15.67
C ARG A 150 -2.99 6.94 -16.89
N PRO A 151 -3.36 6.61 -18.16
CA PRO A 151 -2.86 7.33 -19.32
C PRO A 151 -3.30 8.79 -19.30
N LYS A 152 -4.54 9.08 -18.92
CA LYS A 152 -5.08 10.44 -18.83
C LYS A 152 -4.37 11.27 -17.76
N ILE A 153 -4.16 10.69 -16.58
CA ILE A 153 -3.46 11.31 -15.47
C ILE A 153 -1.98 11.56 -15.82
N SER A 154 -1.30 10.60 -16.48
CA SER A 154 0.10 10.77 -16.86
C SER A 154 0.32 11.93 -17.82
N VAL A 155 -0.53 12.07 -18.85
CA VAL A 155 -0.47 13.20 -19.79
C VAL A 155 -0.71 14.53 -19.06
N PHE A 156 -1.70 14.53 -18.16
CA PHE A 156 -2.00 15.73 -17.37
C PHE A 156 -0.85 16.13 -16.44
N LEU A 157 -0.28 15.17 -15.69
CA LEU A 157 0.88 15.44 -14.82
C LEU A 157 2.10 15.92 -15.59
N PHE A 158 2.32 15.39 -16.78
CA PHE A 158 3.40 15.87 -17.66
C PHE A 158 3.16 17.32 -18.09
N ALA A 159 1.93 17.69 -18.46
CA ALA A 159 1.59 19.07 -18.76
C ALA A 159 1.79 20.00 -17.55
N VAL A 160 1.38 19.58 -16.36
CA VAL A 160 1.60 20.33 -15.11
C VAL A 160 3.10 20.52 -14.84
N LEU A 161 3.92 19.49 -15.07
CA LEU A 161 5.37 19.59 -14.91
C LEU A 161 5.97 20.64 -15.87
N ILE A 162 5.56 20.61 -17.13
CA ILE A 162 6.01 21.62 -18.12
C ILE A 162 5.61 23.02 -17.67
N LEU A 163 4.35 23.22 -17.27
CA LEU A 163 3.86 24.50 -16.76
C LEU A 163 4.66 24.96 -15.53
N SER A 164 4.98 24.03 -14.61
CA SER A 164 5.79 24.35 -13.43
C SER A 164 7.21 24.82 -13.80
N VAL A 165 7.81 24.22 -14.84
CA VAL A 165 9.12 24.66 -15.35
C VAL A 165 9.03 26.04 -15.97
N ILE A 166 7.99 26.31 -16.79
CA ILE A 166 7.79 27.61 -17.45
C ILE A 166 7.59 28.70 -16.38
N PHE A 167 6.62 28.50 -15.46
CA PHE A 167 6.34 29.51 -14.43
C PHE A 167 7.48 29.65 -13.42
N GLY A 168 8.14 28.54 -13.05
CA GLY A 168 9.30 28.58 -12.18
C GLY A 168 10.46 29.39 -12.81
N THR A 169 10.73 29.19 -14.12
CA THR A 169 11.73 29.95 -14.82
C THR A 169 11.35 31.44 -14.91
N LEU A 170 10.07 31.74 -15.16
CA LEU A 170 9.57 33.10 -15.18
C LEU A 170 9.75 33.80 -13.82
N MET A 171 9.41 33.11 -12.74
CA MET A 171 9.61 33.66 -11.39
C MET A 171 11.08 33.86 -11.04
N TYR A 172 11.98 32.97 -11.46
CA TYR A 172 13.43 33.15 -11.32
C TYR A 172 13.92 34.44 -11.98
N LEU A 173 13.42 34.74 -13.20
CA LEU A 173 13.82 35.94 -13.96
C LEU A 173 13.27 37.25 -13.36
N ILE A 174 12.09 37.19 -12.72
CA ILE A 174 11.39 38.39 -12.21
C ILE A 174 11.82 38.71 -10.76
N GLU A 175 11.90 37.66 -9.90
CA GLU A 175 12.15 37.86 -8.47
C GLU A 175 13.64 37.91 -8.13
N GLY A 176 14.46 37.06 -8.75
CA GLY A 176 15.90 36.99 -8.53
C GLY A 176 16.31 36.42 -7.17
N GLU A 177 17.59 36.49 -6.87
CA GLU A 177 18.22 35.86 -5.71
C GLU A 177 17.79 36.48 -4.37
N GLU A 178 17.53 37.78 -4.32
CA GLU A 178 17.17 38.51 -3.08
C GLU A 178 15.85 38.02 -2.47
N SER A 179 14.94 37.52 -3.31
CA SER A 179 13.64 37.00 -2.91
C SER A 179 13.65 35.49 -2.62
N GLY A 180 14.83 34.85 -2.64
CA GLY A 180 14.98 33.42 -2.43
C GLY A 180 14.85 32.56 -3.70
N PHE A 181 14.58 33.16 -4.86
CA PHE A 181 14.53 32.49 -6.17
C PHE A 181 15.94 32.35 -6.75
N THR A 182 16.83 31.66 -6.03
CA THR A 182 18.28 31.60 -6.32
C THR A 182 18.65 30.76 -7.54
N SER A 183 17.74 29.93 -8.02
CA SER A 183 17.95 29.09 -9.21
C SER A 183 16.64 28.61 -9.82
N ILE A 184 16.66 28.24 -11.11
CA ILE A 184 15.49 27.67 -11.80
C ILE A 184 14.91 26.44 -11.04
N PRO A 185 15.70 25.44 -10.58
CA PRO A 185 15.15 24.32 -9.82
C PRO A 185 14.43 24.73 -8.53
N ILE A 186 14.95 25.70 -7.80
CA ILE A 186 14.34 26.22 -6.57
C ILE A 186 13.03 26.95 -6.90
N SER A 187 13.00 27.71 -7.98
CA SER A 187 11.80 28.41 -8.45
C SER A 187 10.73 27.43 -8.96
N VAL A 188 11.13 26.35 -9.62
CA VAL A 188 10.22 25.25 -10.00
C VAL A 188 9.67 24.54 -8.75
N TYR A 189 10.51 24.27 -7.74
CA TYR A 189 10.06 23.74 -6.46
C TYR A 189 8.99 24.64 -5.84
N TRP A 190 9.25 25.96 -5.74
CA TRP A 190 8.26 26.91 -5.24
C TRP A 190 6.94 26.88 -6.05
N CYS A 191 7.05 26.83 -7.37
CA CYS A 191 5.87 26.74 -8.25
C CYS A 191 5.05 25.47 -7.98
N ILE A 192 5.69 24.32 -7.84
CA ILE A 192 5.01 23.06 -7.52
C ILE A 192 4.35 23.15 -6.14
N VAL A 193 5.05 23.66 -5.12
CA VAL A 193 4.51 23.84 -3.76
C VAL A 193 3.28 24.74 -3.77
N THR A 194 3.29 25.79 -4.60
CA THR A 194 2.17 26.72 -4.76
C THR A 194 1.00 26.11 -5.50
N LEU A 195 1.26 25.46 -6.66
CA LEU A 195 0.23 24.79 -7.47
C LEU A 195 -0.46 23.64 -6.74
N THR A 196 0.28 22.94 -5.88
CA THR A 196 -0.27 21.86 -5.04
C THR A 196 -0.93 22.36 -3.76
N THR A 197 -0.99 23.68 -3.55
CA THR A 197 -1.57 24.34 -2.37
C THR A 197 -0.90 23.97 -1.04
N VAL A 198 0.34 23.45 -1.04
CA VAL A 198 1.10 23.13 0.17
C VAL A 198 1.57 24.40 0.88
N GLY A 199 2.20 25.34 0.15
CA GLY A 199 2.55 26.69 0.62
C GLY A 199 3.44 26.71 1.87
N PHE A 200 4.64 26.10 1.81
CA PHE A 200 5.57 26.11 2.97
C PHE A 200 5.94 27.51 3.48
N GLY A 201 5.93 28.52 2.60
CA GLY A 201 6.24 29.90 2.97
C GLY A 201 7.74 30.18 3.14
N ASP A 202 8.58 29.26 2.76
CA ASP A 202 10.05 29.36 2.77
C ASP A 202 10.57 30.30 1.67
N ILE A 203 9.85 30.42 0.56
CA ILE A 203 10.11 31.33 -0.57
C ILE A 203 8.78 31.99 -0.93
N ALA A 204 8.81 33.32 -1.15
CA ALA A 204 7.63 34.08 -1.56
C ALA A 204 8.01 35.24 -2.47
N PRO A 205 7.19 35.57 -3.50
CA PRO A 205 7.45 36.72 -4.36
C PRO A 205 7.26 38.05 -3.61
N VAL A 206 8.21 38.97 -3.77
CA VAL A 206 8.20 40.29 -3.15
C VAL A 206 7.92 41.40 -4.16
N THR A 207 8.21 41.17 -5.45
CA THR A 207 7.94 42.19 -6.49
C THR A 207 6.45 42.24 -6.86
N PRO A 208 5.87 43.39 -7.20
CA PRO A 208 4.48 43.49 -7.63
C PRO A 208 4.14 42.64 -8.83
N LEU A 209 5.08 42.49 -9.78
CA LEU A 209 4.90 41.65 -10.96
C LEU A 209 4.92 40.17 -10.60
N GLY A 210 5.87 39.73 -9.74
CA GLY A 210 5.93 38.37 -9.27
C GLY A 210 4.69 37.98 -8.44
N GLN A 211 4.17 38.89 -7.61
CA GLN A 211 2.93 38.68 -6.85
C GLN A 211 1.70 38.53 -7.79
N LEU A 212 1.64 39.32 -8.88
CA LEU A 212 0.58 39.16 -9.87
C LEU A 212 0.62 37.75 -10.52
N ILE A 213 1.81 37.36 -10.96
CA ILE A 213 2.01 36.03 -11.58
C ILE A 213 1.72 34.91 -10.56
N ALA A 214 2.17 35.07 -9.32
CA ALA A 214 1.87 34.11 -8.25
C ALA A 214 0.37 33.96 -8.01
N THR A 215 -0.38 35.05 -8.05
CA THR A 215 -1.85 35.04 -7.94
C THR A 215 -2.47 34.18 -9.06
N PHE A 216 -1.99 34.37 -10.31
CA PHE A 216 -2.44 33.57 -11.43
C PHE A 216 -2.12 32.08 -11.25
N ILE A 217 -0.89 31.76 -10.81
CA ILE A 217 -0.45 30.38 -10.53
C ILE A 217 -1.33 29.76 -9.44
N MET A 218 -1.66 30.47 -8.37
CA MET A 218 -2.52 30.01 -7.28
C MET A 218 -3.94 29.67 -7.78
N ILE A 219 -4.52 30.51 -8.62
CA ILE A 219 -5.85 30.25 -9.21
C ILE A 219 -5.80 28.98 -10.10
N MET A 220 -4.74 28.82 -10.90
CA MET A 220 -4.56 27.60 -11.71
C MET A 220 -4.42 26.34 -10.84
N GLY A 221 -3.83 26.45 -9.65
CA GLY A 221 -3.66 25.34 -8.70
C GLY A 221 -4.96 24.62 -8.37
N TYR A 222 -6.07 25.32 -8.22
CA TYR A 222 -7.37 24.71 -7.99
C TYR A 222 -7.80 23.81 -9.15
N GLY A 223 -7.59 24.25 -10.40
CA GLY A 223 -7.86 23.45 -11.59
C GLY A 223 -6.99 22.20 -11.67
N ILE A 224 -5.73 22.35 -11.28
CA ILE A 224 -4.73 21.26 -11.30
C ILE A 224 -5.12 20.13 -10.32
N ILE A 225 -5.71 20.43 -9.18
CA ILE A 225 -6.18 19.42 -8.24
C ILE A 225 -7.51 18.79 -8.70
N ALA A 226 -8.40 19.60 -9.29
CA ALA A 226 -9.74 19.17 -9.70
C ALA A 226 -9.71 18.15 -10.86
N VAL A 227 -8.80 18.32 -11.83
CA VAL A 227 -8.79 17.49 -13.06
C VAL A 227 -8.46 16.01 -12.77
N PRO A 228 -7.38 15.62 -12.05
CA PRO A 228 -7.14 14.22 -11.72
C PRO A 228 -8.25 13.60 -10.89
N THR A 229 -8.79 14.36 -9.94
CA THR A 229 -9.92 13.92 -9.11
C THR A 229 -11.15 13.63 -9.96
N GLY A 230 -11.48 14.53 -10.89
CA GLY A 230 -12.58 14.36 -11.83
C GLY A 230 -12.39 13.16 -12.79
N ILE A 231 -11.17 12.94 -13.28
CA ILE A 231 -10.84 11.78 -14.13
C ILE A 231 -11.09 10.47 -13.37
N VAL A 232 -10.57 10.35 -12.14
CA VAL A 232 -10.75 9.13 -11.33
C VAL A 232 -12.22 8.94 -10.97
N ALA A 233 -12.93 10.00 -10.57
CA ALA A 233 -14.35 9.94 -10.23
C ALA A 233 -15.20 9.51 -11.42
N SER A 234 -14.93 10.01 -12.61
CA SER A 234 -15.60 9.63 -13.85
C SER A 234 -15.39 8.15 -14.18
N GLU A 235 -14.15 7.66 -14.13
CA GLU A 235 -13.84 6.24 -14.38
C GLU A 235 -14.46 5.32 -13.32
N TYR A 236 -14.47 5.75 -12.06
CA TYR A 236 -15.11 5.01 -10.99
C TYR A 236 -16.63 4.89 -11.21
N SER A 237 -17.30 6.00 -11.57
CA SER A 237 -18.72 6.03 -11.89
C SER A 237 -19.06 5.18 -13.14
N SER A 238 -18.18 5.16 -14.12
CA SER A 238 -18.34 4.33 -15.33
C SER A 238 -18.23 2.84 -15.00
N ALA A 239 -17.26 2.46 -14.19
CA ALA A 239 -17.07 1.09 -13.72
C ALA A 239 -18.27 0.60 -12.87
N ASP A 240 -18.89 1.48 -12.08
CA ASP A 240 -20.09 1.18 -11.31
C ASP A 240 -21.31 0.96 -12.20
N LYS A 241 -21.48 1.81 -13.23
CA LYS A 241 -22.57 1.67 -14.23
C LYS A 241 -22.44 0.40 -15.06
N GLU A 242 -21.23 0.00 -15.45
CA GLU A 242 -21.01 -1.29 -16.14
C GLU A 242 -21.39 -2.46 -15.23
N SER A 243 -20.95 -2.41 -13.97
CA SER A 243 -21.31 -3.41 -12.97
C SER A 243 -22.83 -3.45 -12.70
N GLY A 244 -23.50 -2.29 -12.73
CA GLY A 244 -24.96 -2.16 -12.62
C GLY A 244 -25.71 -2.63 -13.87
N LYS A 245 -25.19 -2.34 -15.08
CA LYS A 245 -25.77 -2.84 -16.35
C LYS A 245 -25.63 -4.35 -16.47
N ASP A 246 -24.50 -4.91 -16.07
CA ASP A 246 -24.33 -6.37 -16.01
C ASP A 246 -25.28 -7.03 -15.00
N ARG A 247 -25.61 -6.32 -13.91
CA ARG A 247 -26.65 -6.75 -12.96
C ARG A 247 -28.07 -6.59 -13.52
N ALA A 248 -28.36 -5.51 -14.23
CA ALA A 248 -29.69 -5.25 -14.83
C ALA A 248 -29.94 -6.11 -16.07
N ALA A 249 -28.95 -6.35 -16.92
CA ALA A 249 -29.04 -7.28 -18.05
C ALA A 249 -29.20 -8.75 -17.59
N LYS A 250 -28.71 -9.08 -16.38
CA LYS A 250 -28.97 -10.37 -15.72
C LYS A 250 -30.34 -10.47 -15.07
N ASN A 251 -31.04 -9.35 -14.84
CA ASN A 251 -32.41 -9.31 -14.29
C ASN A 251 -33.54 -9.36 -15.34
N GLY A 252 -33.22 -9.37 -16.65
CA GLY A 252 -34.18 -9.66 -17.72
C GLY A 252 -34.43 -11.16 -17.85
N ASN A 253 -35.40 -11.66 -17.05
CA ASN A 253 -36.04 -12.98 -17.20
C ASN A 253 -35.12 -14.22 -17.35
N THR A 254 -34.36 -14.51 -16.35
CA THR A 254 -34.11 -15.84 -15.74
C THR A 254 -33.40 -15.60 -14.44
N ALA A 255 -33.96 -16.02 -13.33
CA ALA A 255 -33.34 -16.00 -12.02
C ALA A 255 -32.06 -16.87 -12.05
N LYS A 256 -30.94 -16.30 -12.51
CA LYS A 256 -29.60 -16.88 -12.19
C LYS A 256 -29.30 -16.52 -10.74
N PRO A 257 -29.01 -17.51 -9.90
CA PRO A 257 -28.68 -17.26 -8.51
C PRO A 257 -27.52 -16.25 -8.45
N SER A 258 -27.64 -15.27 -7.56
CA SER A 258 -26.56 -14.34 -7.25
C SER A 258 -25.33 -15.18 -6.90
N VAL A 259 -24.28 -15.09 -7.72
CA VAL A 259 -23.04 -15.83 -7.46
C VAL A 259 -22.35 -15.14 -6.31
N HIS A 260 -22.51 -15.65 -5.10
CA HIS A 260 -21.73 -15.24 -3.96
C HIS A 260 -20.30 -15.71 -4.16
N LEU A 261 -19.37 -14.80 -3.96
CA LEU A 261 -17.93 -15.09 -3.97
C LEU A 261 -17.46 -15.11 -2.52
N ASN A 262 -16.89 -16.23 -2.12
CA ASN A 262 -16.31 -16.41 -0.78
C ASN A 262 -14.85 -15.93 -0.73
N SER A 263 -14.26 -15.90 0.46
CA SER A 263 -12.85 -15.56 0.66
C SER A 263 -11.91 -16.76 0.46
N GLN A 264 -12.41 -17.91 0.05
CA GLN A 264 -11.63 -19.13 -0.15
C GLN A 264 -10.45 -18.90 -1.09
N SER A 265 -9.29 -19.38 -0.68
CA SER A 265 -8.01 -19.17 -1.36
C SER A 265 -7.45 -20.50 -1.89
N CYS A 266 -7.00 -20.52 -3.13
CA CYS A 266 -6.44 -21.71 -3.76
C CYS A 266 -5.05 -22.04 -3.21
N HIS A 267 -4.84 -23.26 -2.74
CA HIS A 267 -3.55 -23.75 -2.22
C HIS A 267 -2.42 -23.77 -3.28
N ASN A 268 -2.76 -23.85 -4.57
CA ASN A 268 -1.78 -23.95 -5.65
C ASN A 268 -1.36 -22.59 -6.22
N CYS A 269 -2.29 -21.63 -6.39
CA CYS A 269 -2.01 -20.36 -7.08
C CYS A 269 -2.37 -19.12 -6.28
N LEU A 270 -2.89 -19.28 -5.07
CA LEU A 270 -3.32 -18.21 -4.15
C LEU A 270 -4.39 -17.27 -4.75
N ALA A 271 -5.14 -17.73 -5.76
CA ALA A 271 -6.30 -16.99 -6.23
C ALA A 271 -7.39 -17.02 -5.14
N SER A 272 -7.95 -15.87 -4.81
CA SER A 272 -9.07 -15.69 -3.88
C SER A 272 -10.38 -15.43 -4.61
N ARG A 273 -11.50 -15.36 -3.89
CA ARG A 273 -12.83 -15.08 -4.42
C ARG A 273 -13.34 -16.16 -5.37
N HIS A 274 -13.47 -17.35 -4.86
CA HIS A 274 -14.14 -18.44 -5.55
C HIS A 274 -15.65 -18.35 -5.33
N ARG A 275 -16.45 -19.02 -6.19
CA ARG A 275 -17.89 -19.16 -5.97
C ARG A 275 -18.13 -19.98 -4.72
N ASP A 276 -19.22 -19.68 -4.00
CA ASP A 276 -19.68 -20.57 -2.94
C ASP A 276 -19.87 -21.99 -3.51
N ASN A 277 -19.32 -22.98 -2.83
CA ASN A 277 -19.30 -24.39 -3.26
C ASN A 277 -18.47 -24.67 -4.54
N ALA A 278 -17.48 -23.84 -4.89
CA ALA A 278 -16.58 -24.15 -5.99
C ALA A 278 -15.64 -25.31 -5.60
N GLU A 279 -15.67 -26.40 -6.38
CA GLU A 279 -14.75 -27.55 -6.20
C GLU A 279 -13.38 -27.28 -6.79
N PHE A 280 -13.29 -26.46 -7.83
CA PHE A 280 -12.07 -26.18 -8.57
C PHE A 280 -11.75 -24.69 -8.65
N CYS A 281 -10.48 -24.34 -8.59
CA CYS A 281 -10.00 -22.99 -8.76
C CYS A 281 -10.24 -22.50 -10.19
N TYR A 282 -10.91 -21.35 -10.36
CA TYR A 282 -11.20 -20.75 -11.67
C TYR A 282 -9.95 -20.35 -12.45
N LYS A 283 -8.81 -20.15 -11.75
CA LYS A 283 -7.56 -19.66 -12.35
C LYS A 283 -6.60 -20.78 -12.76
N CYS A 284 -6.51 -21.87 -12.01
CA CYS A 284 -5.52 -22.93 -12.26
C CYS A 284 -6.12 -24.35 -12.32
N GLY A 285 -7.46 -24.50 -12.16
CA GLY A 285 -8.13 -25.78 -12.19
C GLY A 285 -7.81 -26.71 -11.01
N TYR A 286 -7.10 -26.19 -9.98
CA TYR A 286 -6.78 -27.00 -8.82
C TYR A 286 -8.01 -27.22 -7.94
N ARG A 287 -8.17 -28.43 -7.37
CA ARG A 287 -9.27 -28.77 -6.46
C ARG A 287 -9.13 -27.94 -5.16
N LEU A 288 -10.21 -27.28 -4.74
CA LEU A 288 -10.21 -26.36 -3.59
C LEU A 288 -10.45 -27.08 -2.27
N HIS A 289 -11.19 -28.19 -2.30
CA HIS A 289 -11.44 -29.04 -1.14
C HIS A 289 -10.70 -30.36 -1.37
N ASP A 290 -9.81 -30.73 -0.46
CA ASP A 290 -9.27 -32.07 -0.37
C ASP A 290 -10.25 -32.87 0.54
N ASP A 291 -10.94 -33.89 -0.03
CA ASP A 291 -11.76 -34.86 0.73
C ASP A 291 -10.93 -35.61 1.76
#